data_eb7c5a44251b48b041b574ee5bda0f0b
#
_entry.id   eb7c5a44251b48b041b574ee5bda0f0b
#
_cell.length_a   1.000
_cell.length_b   1.000
_cell.length_c   1.000
_cell.angle_alpha   90.00
_cell.angle_beta   90.00
_cell.angle_gamma   90.00
#
_symmetry.space_group_name_H-M   'P 1'
#
loop_
_entity.id
_entity.type
_entity.pdbx_description
1 polymer ?
#
loop_
_entity_poly.entity_id
_entity_poly.type
_entity_poly.pdbx_seq_one_letter_code
_entity_poly.pdbx_strand_id
1 'polypeptide(L)'
;MIDISCAFPAHPRLGAIARHAEALGYTRCWTYDSPALYGDVWVACAEIARSTERIGFGPAVLVPGLRHPLVNASAIAQLAGMAPGRLAVAIGTGFTGRMAMGQKPYSWRFVRTYIEQLRALLRGEEVEYDGALIRMIPSEGFLPERPIDVPILVGANGPKGLEVARALGDGVMSIGPGFPEFAWSAVLAFGTVLDDGEALDSPRVIAAAGPALAVTYHGAYEVDPGVVDVLPNGPAWRDALEAIPVERRHLATHEDHLWRLTDRDRVVIDPSLFPVMTWTGSRAEIHERLVALGESGATEILYQPMGPDLERELEAFMDAAHG
;
A
#
# COMPACT_ATOMS: atom_id res chain seq x y z
N MET A 1 -18.98 10.65 5.04
CA MET A 1 -17.83 10.91 4.14
C MET A 1 -16.72 9.98 4.60
N ILE A 2 -16.03 9.31 3.69
CA ILE A 2 -14.90 8.42 4.04
C ILE A 2 -13.64 9.24 4.30
N ASP A 3 -12.72 8.70 5.08
CA ASP A 3 -11.41 9.30 5.30
C ASP A 3 -10.57 9.26 4.01
N ILE A 4 -9.88 10.36 3.71
CA ILE A 4 -9.00 10.46 2.55
C ILE A 4 -7.55 10.37 3.03
N SER A 5 -6.89 9.31 2.67
CA SER A 5 -5.47 9.05 2.96
C SER A 5 -4.66 8.97 1.66
N CYS A 6 -3.36 9.11 1.76
CA CYS A 6 -2.44 8.90 0.65
C CYS A 6 -1.48 7.75 0.92
N ALA A 7 -0.89 7.20 -0.15
CA ALA A 7 0.08 6.13 -0.04
C ALA A 7 1.27 6.39 -0.98
N PHE A 8 2.48 6.06 -0.53
CA PHE A 8 3.70 6.30 -1.29
C PHE A 8 4.74 5.20 -1.08
N PRO A 9 5.55 4.91 -2.09
CA PRO A 9 6.80 4.20 -1.86
C PRO A 9 7.74 5.01 -0.95
N ALA A 10 8.57 4.32 -0.18
CA ALA A 10 9.61 4.95 0.64
C ALA A 10 10.66 5.61 -0.27
N HIS A 11 10.76 6.93 -0.25
CA HIS A 11 11.72 7.69 -1.04
C HIS A 11 12.17 8.99 -0.33
N PRO A 12 13.27 9.63 -0.76
CA PRO A 12 13.90 10.76 -0.01
C PRO A 12 13.02 11.99 0.21
N ARG A 13 11.98 12.22 -0.61
CA ARG A 13 11.07 13.38 -0.46
C ARG A 13 9.86 13.10 0.42
N LEU A 14 9.74 11.91 1.01
CA LEU A 14 8.49 11.47 1.65
C LEU A 14 8.06 12.39 2.82
N GLY A 15 9.00 12.89 3.61
CA GLY A 15 8.70 13.84 4.68
C GLY A 15 8.10 15.17 4.17
N ALA A 16 8.58 15.68 3.04
CA ALA A 16 8.02 16.89 2.41
C ALA A 16 6.61 16.63 1.85
N ILE A 17 6.42 15.50 1.17
CA ILE A 17 5.12 15.08 0.62
C ILE A 17 4.10 14.88 1.74
N ALA A 18 4.49 14.23 2.83
CA ALA A 18 3.61 14.01 3.98
C ALA A 18 3.19 15.34 4.65
N ARG A 19 4.08 16.34 4.73
CA ARG A 19 3.72 17.69 5.20
C ARG A 19 2.71 18.37 4.26
N HIS A 20 2.90 18.24 2.96
CA HIS A 20 1.96 18.79 1.98
C HIS A 20 0.59 18.10 2.10
N ALA A 21 0.56 16.76 2.17
CA ALA A 21 -0.66 16.00 2.40
C ALA A 21 -1.36 16.39 3.72
N GLU A 22 -0.61 16.57 4.81
CA GLU A 22 -1.15 17.05 6.08
C GLU A 22 -1.79 18.44 5.94
N ALA A 23 -1.18 19.35 5.20
CA ALA A 23 -1.71 20.69 4.95
C ALA A 23 -2.99 20.67 4.14
N LEU A 24 -3.13 19.72 3.21
CA LEU A 24 -4.35 19.50 2.42
C LEU A 24 -5.47 18.78 3.20
N GLY A 25 -5.19 18.24 4.38
CA GLY A 25 -6.20 17.56 5.21
C GLY A 25 -6.28 16.05 5.01
N TYR A 26 -5.28 15.42 4.38
CA TYR A 26 -5.20 13.95 4.35
C TYR A 26 -5.12 13.40 5.77
N THR A 27 -5.88 12.34 6.05
CA THR A 27 -5.96 11.76 7.40
C THR A 27 -4.75 10.89 7.72
N ARG A 28 -4.14 10.24 6.69
CA ARG A 28 -2.99 9.33 6.87
C ARG A 28 -2.09 9.31 5.65
N CYS A 29 -0.79 9.10 5.87
CA CYS A 29 0.21 8.84 4.84
C CYS A 29 0.78 7.44 5.03
N TRP A 30 0.39 6.52 4.18
CA TRP A 30 0.84 5.14 4.20
C TRP A 30 2.11 4.94 3.38
N THR A 31 2.93 3.93 3.72
CA THR A 31 4.13 3.61 2.94
C THR A 31 4.36 2.11 2.78
N TYR A 32 5.04 1.71 1.71
CA TYR A 32 5.15 0.31 1.29
C TYR A 32 6.40 -0.38 1.82
N ASP A 33 6.26 -1.66 2.19
CA ASP A 33 7.38 -2.53 2.61
C ASP A 33 7.82 -3.46 1.46
N SER A 34 8.52 -2.88 0.49
CA SER A 34 9.07 -3.60 -0.68
C SER A 34 10.55 -3.25 -0.87
N PRO A 35 11.46 -3.82 -0.05
CA PRO A 35 12.85 -3.38 0.00
C PRO A 35 13.67 -3.67 -1.27
N ALA A 36 13.18 -4.51 -2.17
CA ALA A 36 13.78 -4.69 -3.49
C ALA A 36 13.49 -3.52 -4.45
N LEU A 37 12.48 -2.71 -4.16
CA LEU A 37 11.98 -1.63 -5.03
C LEU A 37 12.22 -0.24 -4.43
N TYR A 38 12.10 -0.10 -3.12
CA TYR A 38 12.04 1.16 -2.40
C TYR A 38 12.96 1.17 -1.18
N GLY A 39 13.05 2.32 -0.49
CA GLY A 39 13.73 2.43 0.79
C GLY A 39 13.08 1.61 1.91
N ASP A 40 13.72 1.59 3.09
CA ASP A 40 13.19 0.88 4.27
C ASP A 40 11.92 1.56 4.80
N VAL A 41 10.88 0.76 5.05
CA VAL A 41 9.56 1.21 5.48
C VAL A 41 9.59 1.92 6.84
N TRP A 42 10.42 1.44 7.79
CA TRP A 42 10.48 2.06 9.11
C TRP A 42 11.25 3.38 9.12
N VAL A 43 12.28 3.48 8.27
CA VAL A 43 12.96 4.78 8.03
C VAL A 43 11.99 5.77 7.42
N ALA A 44 11.19 5.36 6.45
CA ALA A 44 10.14 6.18 5.85
C ALA A 44 9.07 6.62 6.88
N CYS A 45 8.58 5.71 7.72
CA CYS A 45 7.66 6.04 8.82
C CYS A 45 8.27 7.04 9.82
N ALA A 46 9.55 6.89 10.16
CA ALA A 46 10.24 7.81 11.05
C ALA A 46 10.36 9.21 10.41
N GLU A 47 10.60 9.29 9.12
CA GLU A 47 10.66 10.56 8.39
C GLU A 47 9.30 11.26 8.38
N ILE A 48 8.19 10.54 8.13
CA ILE A 48 6.84 11.09 8.23
C ILE A 48 6.57 11.59 9.65
N ALA A 49 6.85 10.76 10.68
CA ALA A 49 6.62 11.09 12.08
C ALA A 49 7.33 12.39 12.51
N ARG A 50 8.55 12.61 12.02
CA ARG A 50 9.37 13.79 12.35
C ARG A 50 8.99 15.03 11.54
N SER A 51 8.45 14.84 10.36
CA SER A 51 8.14 15.91 9.40
C SER A 51 6.74 16.49 9.55
N THR A 52 5.87 15.84 10.32
CA THR A 52 4.43 16.16 10.45
C THR A 52 4.00 16.15 11.90
N GLU A 53 2.84 16.77 12.20
CA GLU A 53 2.33 16.92 13.57
C GLU A 53 1.05 16.12 13.85
N ARG A 54 0.18 15.95 12.86
CA ARG A 54 -1.18 15.40 13.02
C ARG A 54 -1.47 14.19 12.19
N ILE A 55 -1.01 14.19 10.92
CA ILE A 55 -1.32 13.12 9.97
C ILE A 55 -0.90 11.76 10.54
N GLY A 56 -1.80 10.77 10.45
CA GLY A 56 -1.48 9.39 10.78
C GLY A 56 -0.50 8.81 9.76
N PHE A 57 0.17 7.72 10.10
CA PHE A 57 1.10 7.06 9.19
C PHE A 57 1.28 5.58 9.52
N GLY A 58 1.87 4.83 8.60
CA GLY A 58 2.28 3.46 8.84
C GLY A 58 2.55 2.66 7.57
N PRO A 59 3.02 1.42 7.72
CA PRO A 59 3.23 0.52 6.58
C PRO A 59 1.90 -0.02 6.03
N ALA A 60 1.79 -0.08 4.70
CA ALA A 60 0.64 -0.58 3.96
C ALA A 60 1.07 -1.39 2.70
N VAL A 61 1.44 -2.65 2.87
CA VAL A 61 1.40 -3.49 4.06
C VAL A 61 2.83 -3.82 4.50
N LEU A 62 3.04 -3.93 5.82
CA LEU A 62 4.23 -4.56 6.39
C LEU A 62 4.26 -6.03 5.98
N VAL A 63 5.41 -6.50 5.50
CA VAL A 63 5.58 -7.89 5.07
C VAL A 63 6.21 -8.70 6.18
N PRO A 64 5.46 -9.65 6.79
CA PRO A 64 6.00 -10.54 7.82
C PRO A 64 7.20 -11.33 7.29
N GLY A 65 8.20 -11.54 8.15
CA GLY A 65 9.37 -12.36 7.81
C GLY A 65 10.42 -11.68 6.93
N LEU A 66 10.21 -10.46 6.43
CA LEU A 66 11.31 -9.61 5.99
C LEU A 66 12.18 -9.16 7.17
N ARG A 67 11.57 -9.10 8.35
CA ARG A 67 12.24 -8.78 9.63
C ARG A 67 11.74 -9.69 10.74
N HIS A 68 12.62 -10.03 11.66
CA HIS A 68 12.26 -10.74 12.87
C HIS A 68 11.14 -9.99 13.62
N PRO A 69 10.11 -10.67 14.20
CA PRO A 69 8.97 -10.00 14.84
C PRO A 69 9.39 -9.06 15.98
N LEU A 70 10.47 -9.37 16.72
CA LEU A 70 11.01 -8.49 17.75
C LEU A 70 11.58 -7.17 17.16
N VAL A 71 12.15 -7.21 15.95
CA VAL A 71 12.65 -6.01 15.26
C VAL A 71 11.47 -5.11 14.87
N ASN A 72 10.38 -5.69 14.33
CA ASN A 72 9.19 -4.93 14.02
C ASN A 72 8.48 -4.41 15.29
N ALA A 73 8.40 -5.21 16.34
CA ALA A 73 7.85 -4.75 17.63
C ALA A 73 8.63 -3.56 18.21
N SER A 74 9.97 -3.60 18.12
CA SER A 74 10.84 -2.50 18.56
C SER A 74 10.63 -1.23 17.74
N ALA A 75 10.53 -1.34 16.40
CA ALA A 75 10.26 -0.20 15.52
C ALA A 75 8.89 0.42 15.79
N ILE A 76 7.84 -0.41 15.94
CA ILE A 76 6.49 0.04 16.30
C ILE A 76 6.50 0.78 17.64
N ALA A 77 7.13 0.20 18.66
CA ALA A 77 7.22 0.81 19.97
C ALA A 77 7.94 2.18 19.94
N GLN A 78 9.05 2.26 19.22
CA GLN A 78 9.80 3.51 19.05
C GLN A 78 8.94 4.58 18.36
N LEU A 79 8.26 4.22 17.27
CA LEU A 79 7.43 5.16 16.50
C LEU A 79 6.17 5.57 17.27
N ALA A 80 5.55 4.65 18.01
CA ALA A 80 4.44 4.97 18.91
C ALA A 80 4.84 5.99 19.99
N GLY A 81 6.07 5.91 20.51
CA GLY A 81 6.61 6.90 21.43
C GLY A 81 6.95 8.23 20.77
N MET A 82 7.42 8.22 19.51
CA MET A 82 7.74 9.46 18.76
C MET A 82 6.49 10.23 18.34
N ALA A 83 5.40 9.54 18.04
CA ALA A 83 4.17 10.12 17.50
C ALA A 83 2.93 9.40 18.09
N PRO A 84 2.59 9.68 19.36
CA PRO A 84 1.52 8.98 20.05
C PRO A 84 0.17 9.08 19.33
N GLY A 85 -0.50 7.94 19.16
CA GLY A 85 -1.83 7.83 18.52
C GLY A 85 -1.84 7.97 16.98
N ARG A 86 -0.69 8.18 16.33
CA ARG A 86 -0.62 8.43 14.89
C ARG A 86 -0.23 7.21 14.06
N LEU A 87 0.44 6.22 14.66
CA LEU A 87 0.88 5.00 13.98
C LEU A 87 -0.24 3.99 13.86
N ALA A 88 -0.41 3.41 12.68
CA ALA A 88 -1.16 2.17 12.45
C ALA A 88 -0.33 1.25 11.54
N VAL A 89 -0.56 -0.05 11.57
CA VAL A 89 0.22 -1.04 10.81
C VAL A 89 -0.71 -1.93 10.02
N ALA A 90 -0.68 -1.87 8.70
CA ALA A 90 -1.34 -2.89 7.89
C ALA A 90 -0.35 -4.03 7.61
N ILE A 91 -0.78 -5.29 7.76
CA ILE A 91 0.05 -6.49 7.57
C ILE A 91 -0.58 -7.38 6.52
N GLY A 92 0.21 -7.85 5.56
CA GLY A 92 -0.27 -8.72 4.48
C GLY A 92 0.70 -9.84 4.14
N THR A 93 0.37 -10.62 3.11
CA THR A 93 1.18 -11.76 2.66
C THR A 93 2.47 -11.36 1.96
N GLY A 94 2.61 -10.08 1.57
CA GLY A 94 3.78 -9.57 0.87
C GLY A 94 3.79 -9.94 -0.62
N PHE A 95 2.66 -9.84 -1.31
CA PHE A 95 2.57 -10.17 -2.74
C PHE A 95 3.71 -9.50 -3.53
N THR A 96 3.64 -8.20 -3.80
CA THR A 96 4.69 -7.47 -4.54
C THR A 96 6.04 -7.53 -3.86
N GLY A 97 6.12 -7.25 -2.54
CA GLY A 97 7.39 -7.18 -1.81
C GLY A 97 8.19 -8.47 -1.82
N ARG A 98 7.52 -9.63 -1.89
CA ARG A 98 8.20 -10.93 -1.97
C ARG A 98 8.43 -11.36 -3.42
N MET A 99 7.48 -11.11 -4.31
CA MET A 99 7.61 -11.51 -5.71
C MET A 99 8.73 -10.75 -6.42
N ALA A 100 8.94 -9.48 -6.10
CA ALA A 100 10.11 -8.72 -6.53
C ALA A 100 11.46 -9.31 -6.04
N MET A 101 11.44 -10.17 -5.02
CA MET A 101 12.59 -10.95 -4.54
C MET A 101 12.65 -12.37 -5.12
N GLY A 102 11.78 -12.72 -6.06
CA GLY A 102 11.65 -14.07 -6.60
C GLY A 102 11.04 -15.09 -5.61
N GLN A 103 10.27 -14.62 -4.63
CA GLN A 103 9.71 -15.45 -3.58
C GLN A 103 8.17 -15.37 -3.59
N LYS A 104 7.50 -16.50 -3.29
CA LYS A 104 6.03 -16.54 -3.18
C LYS A 104 5.55 -15.77 -1.94
N PRO A 105 4.34 -15.18 -2.00
CA PRO A 105 3.68 -14.60 -0.81
C PRO A 105 3.60 -15.60 0.34
N TYR A 106 3.60 -15.10 1.58
CA TYR A 106 3.42 -15.95 2.77
C TYR A 106 2.01 -16.55 2.82
N SER A 107 1.89 -17.73 3.45
CA SER A 107 0.59 -18.32 3.75
C SER A 107 -0.16 -17.51 4.81
N TRP A 108 -1.50 -17.52 4.76
CA TRP A 108 -2.33 -16.87 5.77
C TRP A 108 -2.13 -17.44 7.18
N ARG A 109 -1.75 -18.73 7.29
CA ARG A 109 -1.34 -19.33 8.56
C ARG A 109 -0.11 -18.64 9.15
N PHE A 110 0.90 -18.37 8.31
CA PHE A 110 2.09 -17.66 8.75
C PHE A 110 1.77 -16.22 9.16
N VAL A 111 0.97 -15.50 8.37
CA VAL A 111 0.55 -14.12 8.69
C VAL A 111 -0.22 -14.08 10.02
N ARG A 112 -1.14 -15.03 10.24
CA ARG A 112 -1.88 -15.17 11.51
C ARG A 112 -0.93 -15.29 12.71
N THR A 113 -0.05 -16.29 12.67
CA THR A 113 0.92 -16.53 13.76
C THR A 113 1.80 -15.32 13.99
N TYR A 114 2.23 -14.65 12.92
CA TYR A 114 3.06 -13.46 13.03
C TYR A 114 2.32 -12.29 13.72
N ILE A 115 1.06 -12.04 13.40
CA ILE A 115 0.25 -11.00 14.06
C ILE A 115 0.05 -11.33 15.55
N GLU A 116 -0.24 -12.60 15.88
CA GLU A 116 -0.38 -13.07 17.27
C GLU A 116 0.91 -12.81 18.07
N GLN A 117 2.06 -13.19 17.51
CA GLN A 117 3.38 -12.96 18.13
C GLN A 117 3.69 -11.46 18.28
N LEU A 118 3.43 -10.66 17.24
CA LEU A 118 3.68 -9.23 17.28
C LEU A 118 2.84 -8.52 18.36
N ARG A 119 1.54 -8.85 18.44
CA ARG A 119 0.66 -8.32 19.47
C ARG A 119 1.11 -8.73 20.90
N ALA A 120 1.52 -9.99 21.08
CA ALA A 120 2.05 -10.47 22.36
C ALA A 120 3.33 -9.72 22.78
N LEU A 121 4.26 -9.52 21.85
CA LEU A 121 5.47 -8.71 22.10
C LEU A 121 5.14 -7.26 22.49
N LEU A 122 4.18 -6.63 21.83
CA LEU A 122 3.75 -5.26 22.13
C LEU A 122 3.03 -5.17 23.51
N ARG A 123 2.43 -6.27 24.00
CA ARG A 123 1.92 -6.37 25.38
C ARG A 123 3.01 -6.65 26.39
N GLY A 124 4.24 -7.00 25.96
CA GLY A 124 5.36 -7.36 26.82
C GLY A 124 5.39 -8.83 27.24
N GLU A 125 4.66 -9.68 26.56
CA GLU A 125 4.59 -11.11 26.78
C GLU A 125 5.80 -11.83 26.14
N GLU A 126 6.06 -13.06 26.60
CA GLU A 126 7.02 -13.98 25.99
C GLU A 126 6.35 -14.75 24.85
N VAL A 127 7.07 -14.91 23.74
CA VAL A 127 6.62 -15.71 22.61
C VAL A 127 7.72 -16.66 22.17
N GLU A 128 7.36 -17.85 21.70
CA GLU A 128 8.29 -18.73 21.01
C GLU A 128 8.45 -18.30 19.56
N TYR A 129 9.70 -18.12 19.12
CA TYR A 129 10.05 -17.84 17.76
C TYR A 129 11.37 -18.53 17.39
N ASP A 130 11.35 -19.35 16.34
CA ASP A 130 12.51 -20.09 15.84
C ASP A 130 13.26 -20.89 16.93
N GLY A 131 12.49 -21.55 17.80
CA GLY A 131 13.01 -22.40 18.88
C GLY A 131 13.57 -21.63 20.09
N ALA A 132 13.36 -20.32 20.18
CA ALA A 132 13.76 -19.50 21.32
C ALA A 132 12.58 -18.73 21.91
N LEU A 133 12.59 -18.53 23.22
CA LEU A 133 11.69 -17.58 23.88
C LEU A 133 12.25 -16.17 23.69
N ILE A 134 11.43 -15.28 23.16
CA ILE A 134 11.77 -13.87 22.96
C ILE A 134 10.76 -12.95 23.67
N ARG A 135 11.22 -11.79 24.13
CA ARG A 135 10.42 -10.75 24.74
C ARG A 135 11.11 -9.40 24.56
N MET A 136 10.33 -8.32 24.49
CA MET A 136 10.88 -6.97 24.60
C MET A 136 11.29 -6.70 26.05
N ILE A 137 12.55 -6.32 26.29
CA ILE A 137 13.13 -6.06 27.63
C ILE A 137 13.80 -4.68 27.72
N PRO A 138 13.11 -3.58 27.29
CA PRO A 138 13.68 -2.25 27.38
C PRO A 138 13.86 -1.83 28.84
N SER A 139 14.89 -1.03 29.11
CA SER A 139 15.00 -0.31 30.37
C SER A 139 13.92 0.76 30.50
N GLU A 140 13.61 1.17 31.72
CA GLU A 140 12.65 2.22 32.01
C GLU A 140 12.99 3.51 31.23
N GLY A 141 11.99 4.13 30.63
CA GLY A 141 12.13 5.35 29.83
C GLY A 141 12.65 5.18 28.40
N PHE A 142 13.03 3.96 27.95
CA PHE A 142 13.50 3.76 26.57
C PHE A 142 12.36 3.63 25.55
N LEU A 143 11.24 3.05 25.94
CA LEU A 143 10.05 2.86 25.13
C LEU A 143 8.80 3.24 25.91
N PRO A 144 7.65 3.44 25.25
CA PRO A 144 6.36 3.64 25.95
C PRO A 144 6.04 2.51 26.91
N GLU A 145 5.26 2.82 27.94
CA GLU A 145 4.69 1.79 28.83
C GLU A 145 3.83 0.79 28.03
N ARG A 146 3.82 -0.45 28.49
CA ARG A 146 3.03 -1.52 27.87
C ARG A 146 1.68 -1.71 28.58
N PRO A 147 0.64 -2.12 27.87
CA PRO A 147 0.62 -2.51 26.45
C PRO A 147 0.83 -1.33 25.50
N ILE A 148 1.61 -1.54 24.42
CA ILE A 148 1.71 -0.60 23.32
C ILE A 148 0.55 -0.88 22.37
N ASP A 149 -0.43 -0.02 22.37
CA ASP A 149 -1.65 -0.17 21.59
C ASP A 149 -1.50 0.57 20.25
N VAL A 150 -1.35 -0.20 19.17
CA VAL A 150 -1.25 0.29 17.80
C VAL A 150 -2.22 -0.50 16.94
N PRO A 151 -3.14 0.15 16.21
CA PRO A 151 -4.07 -0.54 15.32
C PRO A 151 -3.34 -1.39 14.27
N ILE A 152 -3.80 -2.63 14.08
CA ILE A 152 -3.29 -3.54 13.07
C ILE A 152 -4.40 -3.87 12.08
N LEU A 153 -4.25 -3.43 10.83
CA LEU A 153 -5.12 -3.84 9.72
C LEU A 153 -4.53 -5.07 9.03
N VAL A 154 -5.39 -5.87 8.43
CA VAL A 154 -4.95 -7.01 7.61
C VAL A 154 -5.19 -6.69 6.12
N GLY A 155 -4.12 -6.73 5.33
CA GLY A 155 -4.18 -6.52 3.89
C GLY A 155 -4.74 -7.76 3.17
N ALA A 156 -6.03 -7.77 2.83
CA ALA A 156 -6.72 -8.94 2.32
C ALA A 156 -7.86 -8.60 1.35
N ASN A 157 -8.03 -9.45 0.31
CA ASN A 157 -9.14 -9.39 -0.63
C ASN A 157 -9.95 -10.70 -0.68
N GLY A 158 -9.35 -11.82 -0.31
CA GLY A 158 -9.96 -13.14 -0.40
C GLY A 158 -10.37 -13.71 0.95
N PRO A 159 -11.21 -14.78 0.96
CA PRO A 159 -11.87 -15.29 2.15
C PRO A 159 -10.91 -15.70 3.29
N LYS A 160 -9.76 -16.31 2.96
CA LYS A 160 -8.76 -16.72 3.97
C LYS A 160 -8.12 -15.52 4.69
N GLY A 161 -7.87 -14.44 3.96
CA GLY A 161 -7.33 -13.22 4.54
C GLY A 161 -8.36 -12.47 5.37
N LEU A 162 -9.61 -12.40 4.89
CA LEU A 162 -10.72 -11.79 5.63
C LEU A 162 -11.02 -12.55 6.93
N GLU A 163 -10.85 -13.87 6.96
CA GLU A 163 -10.92 -14.64 8.21
C GLU A 163 -9.87 -14.21 9.23
N VAL A 164 -8.62 -13.99 8.78
CA VAL A 164 -7.55 -13.47 9.64
C VAL A 164 -7.86 -12.05 10.09
N ALA A 165 -8.38 -11.19 9.20
CA ALA A 165 -8.79 -9.82 9.54
C ALA A 165 -9.88 -9.80 10.61
N ARG A 166 -10.92 -10.62 10.49
CA ARG A 166 -11.99 -10.73 11.51
C ARG A 166 -11.49 -11.24 12.86
N ALA A 167 -10.51 -12.14 12.86
CA ALA A 167 -10.02 -12.75 14.09
C ALA A 167 -8.99 -11.88 14.83
N LEU A 168 -8.15 -11.13 14.12
CA LEU A 168 -6.97 -10.49 14.69
C LEU A 168 -6.80 -9.01 14.30
N GLY A 169 -7.48 -8.53 13.26
CA GLY A 169 -7.36 -7.16 12.77
C GLY A 169 -8.26 -6.18 13.51
N ASP A 170 -7.82 -4.93 13.62
CA ASP A 170 -8.66 -3.79 13.98
C ASP A 170 -9.39 -3.23 12.74
N GLY A 171 -9.06 -3.77 11.56
CA GLY A 171 -9.64 -3.44 10.28
C GLY A 171 -9.06 -4.27 9.15
N VAL A 172 -9.50 -3.95 7.93
CA VAL A 172 -9.05 -4.57 6.69
C VAL A 172 -8.53 -3.51 5.72
N MET A 173 -7.51 -3.86 4.94
CA MET A 173 -7.05 -3.07 3.82
C MET A 173 -7.16 -3.90 2.54
N SER A 174 -7.76 -3.34 1.50
CA SER A 174 -8.09 -4.07 0.27
C SER A 174 -7.72 -3.28 -1.00
N ILE A 175 -7.75 -3.98 -2.14
CA ILE A 175 -7.81 -3.40 -3.48
C ILE A 175 -9.16 -3.83 -4.05
N GLY A 176 -10.09 -2.91 -4.20
CA GLY A 176 -11.44 -3.23 -4.70
C GLY A 176 -12.57 -2.61 -3.87
N PRO A 177 -13.65 -3.34 -3.56
CA PRO A 177 -14.75 -2.78 -2.77
C PRO A 177 -14.41 -2.66 -1.29
N GLY A 178 -15.18 -1.84 -0.57
CA GLY A 178 -15.20 -1.83 0.87
C GLY A 178 -15.80 -3.12 1.47
N PHE A 179 -15.52 -3.34 2.74
CA PHE A 179 -16.05 -4.48 3.51
C PHE A 179 -16.81 -3.94 4.72
N PRO A 180 -18.15 -3.82 4.64
CA PRO A 180 -18.97 -3.13 5.64
C PRO A 180 -18.99 -3.81 7.02
N GLU A 181 -18.56 -5.05 7.12
CA GLU A 181 -18.43 -5.76 8.40
C GLU A 181 -17.23 -5.31 9.25
N PHE A 182 -16.32 -4.49 8.71
CA PHE A 182 -15.18 -3.95 9.45
C PHE A 182 -15.39 -2.48 9.80
N ALA A 183 -15.17 -2.10 11.05
CA ALA A 183 -15.21 -0.71 11.49
C ALA A 183 -14.15 0.17 10.81
N TRP A 184 -13.06 -0.43 10.36
CA TRP A 184 -12.04 0.20 9.54
C TRP A 184 -11.84 -0.63 8.27
N SER A 185 -12.37 -0.14 7.16
CA SER A 185 -12.26 -0.73 5.82
C SER A 185 -11.56 0.25 4.89
N ALA A 186 -10.27 0.06 4.69
CA ALA A 186 -9.42 0.92 3.88
C ALA A 186 -9.22 0.33 2.47
N VAL A 187 -9.38 1.16 1.43
CA VAL A 187 -9.30 0.73 0.03
C VAL A 187 -8.19 1.48 -0.69
N LEU A 188 -7.26 0.76 -1.30
CA LEU A 188 -6.17 1.32 -2.09
C LEU A 188 -6.63 1.68 -3.51
N ALA A 189 -6.31 2.88 -3.96
CA ALA A 189 -6.71 3.43 -5.24
C ALA A 189 -5.53 4.08 -5.97
N PHE A 190 -5.50 3.93 -7.31
CA PHE A 190 -4.46 4.44 -8.20
C PHE A 190 -5.09 5.14 -9.39
N GLY A 191 -4.57 6.27 -9.81
CA GLY A 191 -5.09 6.99 -10.96
C GLY A 191 -4.81 8.48 -10.89
N THR A 192 -5.59 9.29 -11.61
CA THR A 192 -5.44 10.75 -11.64
C THR A 192 -6.76 11.46 -11.90
N VAL A 193 -6.92 12.64 -11.34
CA VAL A 193 -8.02 13.55 -11.68
C VAL A 193 -7.66 14.33 -12.94
N LEU A 194 -8.53 14.34 -13.92
CA LEU A 194 -8.34 15.08 -15.18
C LEU A 194 -8.55 16.58 -14.95
N ASP A 195 -7.74 17.40 -15.61
CA ASP A 195 -8.01 18.82 -15.74
C ASP A 195 -9.19 19.06 -16.70
N ASP A 196 -9.82 20.23 -16.67
CA ASP A 196 -10.95 20.55 -17.52
C ASP A 196 -10.59 20.44 -19.01
N GLY A 197 -11.26 19.52 -19.69
CA GLY A 197 -11.02 19.26 -21.12
C GLY A 197 -9.74 18.47 -21.42
N GLU A 198 -9.05 17.93 -20.41
CA GLU A 198 -7.84 17.14 -20.63
C GLU A 198 -8.19 15.77 -21.23
N ALA A 199 -7.45 15.41 -22.27
CA ALA A 199 -7.60 14.12 -22.95
C ALA A 199 -6.92 12.99 -22.16
N LEU A 200 -7.51 11.80 -22.18
CA LEU A 200 -6.97 10.59 -21.52
C LEU A 200 -5.58 10.20 -22.05
N ASP A 201 -5.27 10.55 -23.29
CA ASP A 201 -3.98 10.27 -23.93
C ASP A 201 -2.94 11.39 -23.75
N SER A 202 -3.25 12.40 -22.91
CA SER A 202 -2.26 13.43 -22.60
C SER A 202 -1.00 12.81 -21.95
N PRO A 203 0.19 13.38 -22.21
CA PRO A 203 1.43 12.87 -21.60
C PRO A 203 1.38 12.83 -20.06
N ARG A 204 0.71 13.78 -19.42
CA ARG A 204 0.53 13.83 -17.97
C ARG A 204 -0.34 12.67 -17.48
N VAL A 205 -1.50 12.44 -18.11
CA VAL A 205 -2.42 11.37 -17.71
C VAL A 205 -1.77 10.00 -17.92
N ILE A 206 -1.07 9.78 -19.03
CA ILE A 206 -0.31 8.55 -19.26
C ILE A 206 0.76 8.36 -18.17
N ALA A 207 1.46 9.40 -17.77
CA ALA A 207 2.48 9.29 -16.71
C ALA A 207 1.88 9.04 -15.33
N ALA A 208 0.68 9.57 -15.04
CA ALA A 208 0.02 9.46 -13.74
C ALA A 208 -0.85 8.19 -13.59
N ALA A 209 -1.49 7.70 -14.67
CA ALA A 209 -2.38 6.55 -14.62
C ALA A 209 -1.76 5.27 -15.23
N GLY A 210 -0.83 5.43 -16.15
CA GLY A 210 -0.22 4.30 -16.87
C GLY A 210 0.45 3.25 -15.98
N PRO A 211 1.26 3.64 -14.97
CA PRO A 211 1.87 2.67 -14.06
C PRO A 211 0.83 1.82 -13.30
N ALA A 212 -0.33 2.38 -12.95
CA ALA A 212 -1.43 1.64 -12.33
C ALA A 212 -2.06 0.61 -13.29
N LEU A 213 -2.24 0.98 -14.56
CA LEU A 213 -2.72 0.06 -15.58
C LEU A 213 -1.72 -1.08 -15.80
N ALA A 214 -0.43 -0.78 -15.92
CA ALA A 214 0.63 -1.77 -16.11
C ALA A 214 0.67 -2.82 -14.98
N VAL A 215 0.46 -2.40 -13.74
CA VAL A 215 0.43 -3.31 -12.57
C VAL A 215 -0.66 -4.38 -12.68
N THR A 216 -1.73 -4.15 -13.40
CA THR A 216 -2.73 -5.20 -13.68
C THR A 216 -2.12 -6.36 -14.47
N TYR A 217 -1.24 -6.06 -15.44
CA TYR A 217 -0.51 -7.08 -16.22
C TYR A 217 0.53 -7.80 -15.36
N HIS A 218 1.27 -7.05 -14.52
CA HIS A 218 2.21 -7.64 -13.57
C HIS A 218 1.50 -8.63 -12.64
N GLY A 219 0.40 -8.21 -12.02
CA GLY A 219 -0.37 -9.07 -11.13
C GLY A 219 -1.00 -10.27 -11.82
N ALA A 220 -1.52 -10.10 -13.03
CA ALA A 220 -2.08 -11.19 -13.82
C ALA A 220 -1.01 -12.23 -14.15
N TYR A 221 0.16 -11.80 -14.62
CA TYR A 221 1.29 -12.69 -14.94
C TYR A 221 1.77 -13.49 -13.72
N GLU A 222 1.84 -12.85 -12.57
CA GLU A 222 2.29 -13.47 -11.33
C GLU A 222 1.30 -14.52 -10.79
N VAL A 223 0.01 -14.37 -11.08
CA VAL A 223 -1.02 -15.35 -10.71
C VAL A 223 -1.02 -16.52 -11.71
N ASP A 224 -1.10 -16.22 -12.99
CA ASP A 224 -1.03 -17.16 -14.09
C ASP A 224 -0.65 -16.42 -15.38
N PRO A 225 0.53 -16.69 -15.97
CA PRO A 225 0.95 -16.04 -17.21
C PRO A 225 -0.09 -16.09 -18.34
N GLY A 226 -0.92 -17.15 -18.41
CA GLY A 226 -1.99 -17.29 -19.41
C GLY A 226 -3.12 -16.27 -19.26
N VAL A 227 -3.33 -15.72 -18.06
CA VAL A 227 -4.35 -14.68 -17.84
C VAL A 227 -3.99 -13.38 -18.55
N VAL A 228 -2.71 -13.10 -18.76
CA VAL A 228 -2.28 -11.91 -19.50
C VAL A 228 -2.77 -11.92 -20.95
N ASP A 229 -2.94 -13.10 -21.55
CA ASP A 229 -3.32 -13.24 -22.97
C ASP A 229 -4.73 -12.73 -23.30
N VAL A 230 -5.62 -12.65 -22.30
CA VAL A 230 -6.97 -12.11 -22.49
C VAL A 230 -7.03 -10.59 -22.29
N LEU A 231 -5.94 -9.98 -21.86
CA LEU A 231 -5.85 -8.52 -21.68
C LEU A 231 -5.41 -7.86 -23.00
N PRO A 232 -5.82 -6.61 -23.28
CA PRO A 232 -5.40 -5.88 -24.48
C PRO A 232 -3.87 -5.82 -24.61
N ASN A 233 -3.33 -6.20 -25.76
CA ASN A 233 -1.86 -6.30 -26.02
C ASN A 233 -1.10 -7.24 -25.04
N GLY A 234 -1.80 -8.02 -24.25
CA GLY A 234 -1.22 -8.92 -23.25
C GLY A 234 -0.21 -9.93 -23.82
N PRO A 235 -0.50 -10.62 -24.94
CA PRO A 235 0.46 -11.53 -25.56
C PRO A 235 1.80 -10.86 -25.90
N ALA A 236 1.78 -9.65 -26.47
CA ALA A 236 2.99 -8.93 -26.83
C ALA A 236 3.81 -8.52 -25.59
N TRP A 237 3.14 -8.09 -24.52
CA TRP A 237 3.79 -7.78 -23.25
C TRP A 237 4.40 -9.03 -22.62
N ARG A 238 3.67 -10.14 -22.60
CA ARG A 238 4.15 -11.43 -22.09
C ARG A 238 5.36 -11.92 -22.87
N ASP A 239 5.32 -11.89 -24.21
CA ASP A 239 6.44 -12.32 -25.05
C ASP A 239 7.69 -11.48 -24.77
N ALA A 240 7.53 -10.16 -24.60
CA ALA A 240 8.65 -9.28 -24.24
C ALA A 240 9.26 -9.59 -22.85
N LEU A 241 8.42 -9.96 -21.87
CA LEU A 241 8.90 -10.39 -20.55
C LEU A 241 9.53 -11.77 -20.60
N GLU A 242 8.93 -12.72 -21.33
CA GLU A 242 9.42 -14.10 -21.44
C GLU A 242 10.68 -14.25 -22.30
N ALA A 243 11.04 -13.26 -23.10
CA ALA A 243 12.34 -13.17 -23.75
C ALA A 243 13.50 -12.96 -22.72
N ILE A 244 13.19 -12.53 -21.49
CA ILE A 244 14.14 -12.41 -20.41
C ILE A 244 14.35 -13.79 -19.76
N PRO A 245 15.60 -14.17 -19.40
CA PRO A 245 15.89 -15.41 -18.68
C PRO A 245 15.01 -15.58 -17.45
N VAL A 246 14.45 -16.79 -17.26
CA VAL A 246 13.41 -17.06 -16.24
C VAL A 246 13.84 -16.65 -14.83
N GLU A 247 15.10 -16.83 -14.48
CA GLU A 247 15.67 -16.46 -13.20
C GLU A 247 15.74 -14.94 -12.94
N ARG A 248 15.51 -14.13 -13.99
CA ARG A 248 15.53 -12.65 -13.92
C ARG A 248 14.17 -12.02 -14.17
N ARG A 249 13.16 -12.77 -14.56
CA ARG A 249 11.84 -12.22 -14.94
C ARG A 249 11.17 -11.44 -13.82
N HIS A 250 11.27 -11.94 -12.57
CA HIS A 250 10.73 -11.25 -11.40
C HIS A 250 11.34 -9.85 -11.19
N LEU A 251 12.62 -9.66 -11.49
CA LEU A 251 13.27 -8.34 -11.43
C LEU A 251 12.69 -7.41 -12.50
N ALA A 252 12.54 -7.93 -13.72
CA ALA A 252 12.01 -7.16 -14.83
C ALA A 252 10.52 -6.83 -14.68
N THR A 253 9.70 -7.75 -14.18
CA THR A 253 8.28 -7.52 -13.91
C THR A 253 8.05 -6.36 -12.96
N HIS A 254 8.93 -6.22 -11.96
CA HIS A 254 8.75 -5.21 -10.92
C HIS A 254 9.65 -3.96 -11.10
N GLU A 255 10.34 -3.83 -12.23
CA GLU A 255 11.11 -2.62 -12.55
C GLU A 255 10.17 -1.40 -12.59
N ASP A 256 10.52 -0.32 -11.90
CA ASP A 256 9.72 0.92 -11.77
C ASP A 256 8.25 0.72 -11.32
N HIS A 257 7.95 -0.39 -10.66
CA HIS A 257 6.60 -0.82 -10.23
C HIS A 257 5.86 0.29 -9.46
N LEU A 258 4.65 0.65 -9.93
CA LEU A 258 3.81 1.72 -9.37
C LEU A 258 4.52 3.09 -9.24
N TRP A 259 5.53 3.35 -10.06
CA TRP A 259 6.24 4.61 -10.06
C TRP A 259 6.38 5.22 -11.44
N ARG A 260 6.81 4.42 -12.42
CA ARG A 260 6.99 4.84 -13.82
C ARG A 260 6.60 3.72 -14.79
N LEU A 261 6.43 4.09 -16.05
CA LEU A 261 6.28 3.13 -17.16
C LEU A 261 7.65 2.75 -17.71
N THR A 262 7.95 1.45 -17.74
CA THR A 262 9.04 0.91 -18.56
C THR A 262 8.67 0.92 -20.04
N ASP A 263 9.63 0.74 -20.93
CA ASP A 263 9.35 0.63 -22.39
C ASP A 263 8.48 -0.63 -22.67
N ARG A 264 8.67 -1.71 -21.92
CA ARG A 264 7.83 -2.92 -22.00
C ARG A 264 6.38 -2.62 -21.61
N ASP A 265 6.16 -1.87 -20.55
CA ASP A 265 4.82 -1.58 -20.05
C ASP A 265 4.05 -0.60 -20.94
N ARG A 266 4.76 0.24 -21.71
CA ARG A 266 4.14 1.16 -22.70
C ARG A 266 3.34 0.43 -23.76
N VAL A 267 3.67 -0.83 -24.06
CA VAL A 267 2.97 -1.65 -25.09
C VAL A 267 1.52 -1.91 -24.71
N VAL A 268 1.22 -1.98 -23.40
CA VAL A 268 -0.13 -2.27 -22.89
C VAL A 268 -0.94 -1.02 -22.53
N ILE A 269 -0.36 0.18 -22.72
CA ILE A 269 -1.08 1.41 -22.39
C ILE A 269 -2.12 1.73 -23.46
N ASP A 270 -3.36 1.54 -23.07
CA ASP A 270 -4.54 2.02 -23.78
C ASP A 270 -5.27 3.04 -22.88
N PRO A 271 -5.20 4.35 -23.19
CA PRO A 271 -5.82 5.38 -22.36
C PRO A 271 -7.32 5.20 -22.15
N SER A 272 -8.02 4.53 -23.07
CA SER A 272 -9.47 4.26 -22.93
C SER A 272 -9.79 3.34 -21.75
N LEU A 273 -8.82 2.58 -21.25
CA LEU A 273 -8.95 1.70 -20.10
C LEU A 273 -8.76 2.41 -18.75
N PHE A 274 -8.17 3.61 -18.72
CA PHE A 274 -7.91 4.30 -17.46
C PHE A 274 -9.15 4.51 -16.60
N PRO A 275 -10.30 5.02 -17.12
CA PRO A 275 -11.49 5.21 -16.29
C PRO A 275 -12.07 3.91 -15.74
N VAL A 276 -11.84 2.78 -16.42
CA VAL A 276 -12.39 1.46 -16.06
C VAL A 276 -11.48 0.72 -15.08
N MET A 277 -10.17 0.79 -15.27
CA MET A 277 -9.20 -0.03 -14.54
C MET A 277 -8.44 0.75 -13.46
N THR A 278 -8.57 2.08 -13.44
CA THR A 278 -7.93 2.95 -12.46
C THR A 278 -8.91 3.99 -11.92
N TRP A 279 -8.50 4.73 -10.90
CA TRP A 279 -9.22 5.89 -10.38
C TRP A 279 -8.89 7.14 -11.21
N THR A 280 -9.13 7.07 -12.52
CA THR A 280 -8.93 8.18 -13.46
C THR A 280 -10.26 8.69 -13.98
N GLY A 281 -10.47 9.98 -13.93
CA GLY A 281 -11.69 10.63 -14.40
C GLY A 281 -11.70 12.12 -14.06
N SER A 282 -12.76 12.83 -14.47
CA SER A 282 -13.01 14.21 -14.08
C SER A 282 -13.22 14.32 -12.57
N ARG A 283 -13.12 15.54 -12.03
CA ARG A 283 -13.42 15.84 -10.62
C ARG A 283 -14.77 15.27 -10.18
N ALA A 284 -15.82 15.47 -10.98
CA ALA A 284 -17.16 14.98 -10.67
C ALA A 284 -17.25 13.45 -10.65
N GLU A 285 -16.64 12.76 -11.62
CA GLU A 285 -16.62 11.30 -11.67
C GLU A 285 -15.86 10.69 -10.49
N ILE A 286 -14.75 11.30 -10.08
CA ILE A 286 -14.00 10.84 -8.89
C ILE A 286 -14.82 11.06 -7.63
N HIS A 287 -15.51 12.21 -7.49
CA HIS A 287 -16.40 12.46 -6.37
C HIS A 287 -17.52 11.41 -6.28
N GLU A 288 -18.22 11.13 -7.37
CA GLU A 288 -19.28 10.11 -7.43
C GLU A 288 -18.74 8.72 -7.02
N ARG A 289 -17.55 8.37 -7.49
CA ARG A 289 -16.90 7.09 -7.12
C ARG A 289 -16.52 7.02 -5.64
N LEU A 290 -16.10 8.13 -5.03
CA LEU A 290 -15.83 8.21 -3.60
C LEU A 290 -17.09 8.05 -2.76
N VAL A 291 -18.20 8.66 -3.17
CA VAL A 291 -19.50 8.46 -2.53
C VAL A 291 -19.93 7.01 -2.62
N ALA A 292 -19.90 6.41 -3.81
CA ALA A 292 -20.25 5.01 -4.02
C ALA A 292 -19.34 4.04 -3.23
N LEU A 293 -18.04 4.35 -3.11
CA LEU A 293 -17.11 3.56 -2.30
C LEU A 293 -17.52 3.60 -0.82
N GLY A 294 -17.87 4.75 -0.28
CA GLY A 294 -18.39 4.89 1.09
C GLY A 294 -19.68 4.09 1.31
N GLU A 295 -20.62 4.15 0.35
CA GLU A 295 -21.86 3.38 0.38
C GLU A 295 -21.61 1.86 0.34
N SER A 296 -20.51 1.42 -0.29
CA SER A 296 -20.10 0.00 -0.30
C SER A 296 -19.52 -0.49 1.03
N GLY A 297 -19.34 0.41 2.01
CA GLY A 297 -18.83 0.10 3.34
C GLY A 297 -17.35 0.38 3.55
N ALA A 298 -16.67 1.06 2.61
CA ALA A 298 -15.34 1.58 2.86
C ALA A 298 -15.40 2.78 3.83
N THR A 299 -14.45 2.85 4.76
CA THR A 299 -14.32 3.96 5.69
C THR A 299 -13.13 4.85 5.39
N GLU A 300 -12.18 4.37 4.59
CA GLU A 300 -10.99 5.09 4.17
C GLU A 300 -10.62 4.72 2.73
N ILE A 301 -10.17 5.71 1.95
CA ILE A 301 -9.47 5.49 0.68
C ILE A 301 -8.00 5.87 0.82
N LEU A 302 -7.11 5.02 0.32
CA LEU A 302 -5.67 5.28 0.21
C LEU A 302 -5.36 5.63 -1.24
N TYR A 303 -5.27 6.89 -1.56
CA TYR A 303 -4.90 7.33 -2.89
C TYR A 303 -3.38 7.33 -3.06
N GLN A 304 -2.89 6.58 -4.04
CA GLN A 304 -1.49 6.68 -4.47
C GLN A 304 -1.39 7.52 -5.73
N PRO A 305 -0.89 8.76 -5.64
CA PRO A 305 -0.56 9.55 -6.80
C PRO A 305 0.72 9.05 -7.48
N MET A 306 0.78 9.19 -8.79
CA MET A 306 1.95 8.91 -9.61
C MET A 306 2.14 10.02 -10.64
N GLY A 307 3.23 9.95 -11.40
CA GLY A 307 3.53 10.95 -12.40
C GLY A 307 4.51 12.03 -11.94
N PRO A 308 4.71 13.08 -12.76
CA PRO A 308 5.79 14.04 -12.54
C PRO A 308 5.52 15.04 -11.41
N ASP A 309 4.26 15.30 -11.07
CA ASP A 309 3.83 16.31 -10.10
C ASP A 309 2.90 15.71 -9.04
N LEU A 310 3.49 15.15 -8.00
CA LEU A 310 2.75 14.49 -6.90
C LEU A 310 1.93 15.49 -6.07
N GLU A 311 2.38 16.75 -5.97
CA GLU A 311 1.70 17.78 -5.21
C GLU A 311 0.38 18.16 -5.92
N ARG A 312 0.42 18.38 -7.22
CA ARG A 312 -0.78 18.59 -8.05
C ARG A 312 -1.76 17.42 -7.95
N GLU A 313 -1.25 16.17 -7.98
CA GLU A 313 -2.11 14.99 -7.89
C GLU A 313 -2.82 14.90 -6.53
N LEU A 314 -2.13 15.22 -5.44
CA LEU A 314 -2.74 15.28 -4.11
C LEU A 314 -3.79 16.38 -4.00
N GLU A 315 -3.49 17.59 -4.50
CA GLU A 315 -4.43 18.73 -4.50
C GLU A 315 -5.70 18.39 -5.28
N ALA A 316 -5.55 17.92 -6.52
CA ALA A 316 -6.70 17.59 -7.37
C ALA A 316 -7.57 16.46 -6.81
N PHE A 317 -6.97 15.45 -6.18
CA PHE A 317 -7.75 14.36 -5.57
C PHE A 317 -8.50 14.83 -4.33
N MET A 318 -7.88 15.65 -3.48
CA MET A 318 -8.55 16.23 -2.31
C MET A 318 -9.68 17.18 -2.73
N ASP A 319 -9.46 17.98 -3.75
CA ASP A 319 -10.50 18.85 -4.33
C ASP A 319 -11.69 18.03 -4.86
N ALA A 320 -11.43 16.92 -5.54
CA ALA A 320 -12.46 16.01 -5.99
C ALA A 320 -13.21 15.35 -4.82
N ALA A 321 -12.54 15.07 -3.73
CA ALA A 321 -13.17 14.49 -2.54
C ALA A 321 -14.16 15.46 -1.86
N HIS A 322 -13.92 16.76 -1.96
CA HIS A 322 -14.80 17.78 -1.38
C HIS A 322 -15.98 18.19 -2.31
N GLY A 323 -16.00 17.82 -3.58
CA GLY A 323 -17.04 18.08 -4.58
C GLY A 323 -16.87 19.39 -5.32
#